data_78716e569ef4eb5ebcc0fa4d8953c178
#
_entry.id   78716e569ef4eb5ebcc0fa4d8953c178
#
_cell.length_a   1.000
_cell.length_b   1.000
_cell.length_c   1.000
_cell.angle_alpha   90.00
_cell.angle_beta   90.00
_cell.angle_gamma   90.00
#
_symmetry.space_group_name_H-M   'P 1'
#
loop_
_entity.id
_entity.type
_entity.pdbx_description
1 polymer ?
#
loop_
_entity_poly.entity_id
_entity_poly.type
_entity_poly.pdbx_seq_one_letter_code
_entity_poly.pdbx_strand_id
1 'polypeptide(L)'
;MSTDVYAAELVELSPDILVNKIRERKVEIEQLLSAKEKALEDAPSGSLRIHKRDIYIQFYLRDDSSYGAYLKRTQDSLASALAQKEYDLRLAKELRTEIKALERTMNQYRP
;
A
#
# COMPACT_ATOMS: atom_id res chain seq x y z
N MET A 1 -28.86 -19.03 3.77
CA MET A 1 -28.01 -20.05 4.09
C MET A 1 -26.70 -20.10 3.33
N SER A 2 -26.31 -18.97 2.76
CA SER A 2 -25.00 -18.84 2.14
C SER A 2 -23.86 -19.09 3.12
N THR A 3 -24.05 -18.82 4.42
CA THR A 3 -23.04 -19.00 5.45
C THR A 3 -22.65 -20.45 5.66
N ASP A 4 -23.60 -21.38 5.62
CA ASP A 4 -23.34 -22.81 5.83
C ASP A 4 -22.58 -23.41 4.65
N VAL A 5 -22.96 -23.01 3.42
CA VAL A 5 -22.28 -23.45 2.20
C VAL A 5 -20.83 -22.97 2.18
N TYR A 6 -20.60 -21.73 2.59
CA TYR A 6 -19.26 -21.14 2.65
C TYR A 6 -18.39 -21.85 3.70
N ALA A 7 -18.92 -22.13 4.87
CA ALA A 7 -18.21 -22.84 5.93
C ALA A 7 -17.84 -24.27 5.50
N ALA A 8 -18.75 -24.98 4.82
CA ALA A 8 -18.50 -26.32 4.29
C ALA A 8 -17.38 -26.31 3.25
N GLU A 9 -17.37 -25.30 2.38
CA GLU A 9 -16.31 -25.12 1.38
C GLU A 9 -14.94 -24.96 2.02
N LEU A 10 -14.84 -24.16 3.09
CA LEU A 10 -13.58 -23.95 3.80
C LEU A 10 -13.09 -25.22 4.50
N VAL A 11 -13.98 -26.03 5.05
CA VAL A 11 -13.64 -27.28 5.72
C VAL A 11 -13.14 -28.32 4.73
N GLU A 12 -13.64 -28.32 3.50
CA GLU A 12 -13.26 -29.27 2.46
C GLU A 12 -11.96 -28.93 1.74
N LEU A 13 -11.39 -27.74 1.96
CA LEU A 13 -10.13 -27.35 1.31
C LEU A 13 -8.97 -28.19 1.85
N SER A 14 -8.32 -28.92 0.95
CA SER A 14 -7.10 -29.66 1.29
C SER A 14 -5.92 -28.68 1.47
N PRO A 15 -4.86 -29.09 2.18
CA PRO A 15 -3.65 -28.30 2.29
C PRO A 15 -3.08 -27.83 0.94
N ASP A 16 -3.14 -28.68 -0.08
CA ASP A 16 -2.65 -28.32 -1.42
C ASP A 16 -3.45 -27.19 -2.04
N ILE A 17 -4.77 -27.22 -1.89
CA ILE A 17 -5.66 -26.17 -2.39
C ILE A 17 -5.40 -24.87 -1.64
N LEU A 18 -5.23 -24.95 -0.31
CA LEU A 18 -4.91 -23.78 0.52
C LEU A 18 -3.60 -23.13 0.09
N VAL A 19 -2.55 -23.92 -0.12
CA VAL A 19 -1.25 -23.43 -0.56
C VAL A 19 -1.36 -22.73 -1.93
N ASN A 20 -2.14 -23.32 -2.86
CA ASN A 20 -2.35 -22.72 -4.17
C ASN A 20 -3.07 -21.38 -4.08
N LYS A 21 -4.09 -21.28 -3.22
CA LYS A 21 -4.82 -20.02 -3.01
C LYS A 21 -3.94 -18.94 -2.38
N ILE A 22 -3.10 -19.31 -1.44
CA ILE A 22 -2.12 -18.40 -0.83
C ILE A 22 -1.12 -17.92 -1.88
N ARG A 23 -0.64 -18.82 -2.74
CA ARG A 23 0.27 -18.47 -3.83
C ARG A 23 -0.36 -17.51 -4.83
N GLU A 24 -1.61 -17.74 -5.21
CA GLU A 24 -2.37 -16.84 -6.08
C GLU A 24 -2.49 -15.44 -5.46
N ARG A 25 -2.83 -15.37 -4.19
CA ARG A 25 -2.93 -14.11 -3.46
C ARG A 25 -1.59 -13.39 -3.42
N LYS A 26 -0.51 -14.13 -3.17
CA LYS A 26 0.84 -13.57 -3.15
C LYS A 26 1.19 -12.94 -4.50
N VAL A 27 0.88 -13.60 -5.61
CA VAL A 27 1.13 -13.07 -6.96
C VAL A 27 0.35 -11.78 -7.19
N GLU A 28 -0.92 -11.73 -6.80
CA GLU A 28 -1.75 -10.52 -6.91
C GLU A 28 -1.13 -9.34 -6.14
N ILE A 29 -0.67 -9.60 -4.92
CA ILE A 29 -0.06 -8.57 -4.08
C ILE A 29 1.29 -8.11 -4.65
N GLU A 30 2.10 -9.03 -5.17
CA GLU A 30 3.36 -8.71 -5.81
C GLU A 30 3.16 -7.82 -7.04
N GLN A 31 2.11 -8.09 -7.82
CA GLN A 31 1.76 -7.26 -8.99
C GLN A 31 1.34 -5.85 -8.56
N LEU A 32 0.53 -5.76 -7.51
CA LEU A 32 0.11 -4.46 -6.99
C LEU A 32 1.31 -3.68 -6.43
N LEU A 33 2.19 -4.36 -5.70
CA LEU A 33 3.43 -3.75 -5.17
C LEU A 33 4.30 -3.22 -6.30
N SER A 34 4.49 -4.00 -7.36
CA SER A 34 5.27 -3.59 -8.53
C SER A 34 4.70 -2.32 -9.17
N ALA A 35 3.37 -2.26 -9.31
CA ALA A 35 2.70 -1.07 -9.84
C ALA A 35 2.92 0.16 -8.95
N LYS A 36 2.88 -0.01 -7.63
CA LYS A 36 3.11 1.08 -6.68
C LYS A 36 4.57 1.53 -6.66
N GLU A 37 5.51 0.61 -6.79
CA GLU A 37 6.93 0.95 -6.89
C GLU A 37 7.23 1.77 -8.15
N LYS A 38 6.58 1.43 -9.28
CA LYS A 38 6.68 2.22 -10.50
C LYS A 38 6.11 3.62 -10.32
N ALA A 39 4.95 3.73 -9.70
CA ALA A 39 4.34 5.01 -9.44
C ALA A 39 5.24 5.88 -8.54
N LEU A 40 5.94 5.28 -7.59
CA LEU A 40 6.86 5.99 -6.71
C LEU A 40 8.12 6.48 -7.44
N GLU A 41 8.59 5.77 -8.46
CA GLU A 41 9.70 6.24 -9.29
C GLU A 41 9.38 7.54 -10.03
N ASP A 42 8.12 7.70 -10.45
CA ASP A 42 7.65 8.87 -11.18
C ASP A 42 7.13 9.98 -10.26
N ALA A 43 7.06 9.73 -8.96
CA ALA A 43 6.54 10.70 -7.99
C ALA A 43 7.52 11.86 -7.79
N PRO A 44 7.00 13.06 -7.48
CA PRO A 44 7.87 14.21 -7.20
C PRO A 44 8.71 13.96 -5.96
N SER A 45 9.91 14.55 -5.93
CA SER A 45 10.77 14.45 -4.76
C SER A 45 10.23 15.29 -3.60
N GLY A 46 10.58 14.87 -2.39
CA GLY A 46 10.12 15.54 -1.18
C GLY A 46 8.89 14.92 -0.57
N SER A 47 8.38 15.53 0.46
CA SER A 47 7.20 15.09 1.19
C SER A 47 6.27 16.27 1.47
N LEU A 48 5.00 15.95 1.71
CA LEU A 48 3.99 16.95 2.04
C LEU A 48 3.91 17.11 3.55
N ARG A 49 3.96 18.35 4.02
CA ARG A 49 3.62 18.71 5.40
C ARG A 49 2.32 19.47 5.42
N ILE A 50 1.45 19.09 6.35
CA ILE A 50 0.15 19.72 6.53
C ILE A 50 0.15 20.43 7.87
N HIS A 51 -0.07 21.75 7.85
CA HIS A 51 -0.24 22.54 9.06
C HIS A 51 -1.72 22.95 9.18
N LYS A 52 -2.36 22.49 10.24
CA LYS A 52 -3.73 22.90 10.56
C LYS A 52 -3.68 24.19 11.36
N ARG A 53 -4.31 25.24 10.81
CA ARG A 53 -4.59 26.48 11.53
C ARG A 53 -6.05 26.47 11.96
N ASP A 54 -6.47 27.42 12.78
CA ASP A 54 -7.82 27.40 13.38
C ASP A 54 -8.94 27.29 12.35
N ILE A 55 -8.81 27.94 11.20
CA ILE A 55 -9.85 28.01 10.16
C ILE A 55 -9.39 27.58 8.79
N TYR A 56 -8.11 27.22 8.62
CA TYR A 56 -7.58 26.84 7.31
C TYR A 56 -6.43 25.84 7.46
N ILE A 57 -6.12 25.18 6.35
CA ILE A 57 -5.04 24.20 6.26
C ILE A 57 -3.98 24.76 5.30
N GLN A 58 -2.71 24.68 5.70
CA GLN A 58 -1.58 25.07 4.87
C GLN A 58 -0.75 23.85 4.49
N PHE A 59 -0.28 23.82 3.24
CA PHE A 59 0.56 22.75 2.71
C PHE A 59 1.96 23.25 2.50
N TYR A 60 2.94 22.44 2.86
CA TYR A 60 4.37 22.75 2.72
C TYR A 60 5.09 21.59 2.07
N LEU A 61 6.00 21.92 1.15
CA LEU A 61 6.93 20.94 0.58
C LEU A 61 8.16 20.86 1.47
N ARG A 62 8.50 19.65 1.88
CA ARG A 62 9.73 19.37 2.62
C ARG A 62 10.62 18.49 1.77
N ASP A 63 11.86 18.95 1.52
CA ASP A 63 12.89 18.20 0.80
C ASP A 63 14.25 18.41 1.48
N ASP A 64 15.31 17.85 0.90
CA ASP A 64 16.67 17.95 1.45
C ASP A 64 17.23 19.38 1.42
N SER A 65 16.68 20.24 0.57
CA SER A 65 17.16 21.62 0.38
C SER A 65 16.37 22.66 1.18
N SER A 66 15.22 22.31 1.77
CA SER A 66 14.40 23.26 2.52
C SER A 66 13.64 22.60 3.67
N TYR A 67 13.43 23.36 4.74
CA TYR A 67 12.65 22.93 5.91
C TYR A 67 11.13 22.98 5.70
N GLY A 68 10.69 23.45 4.55
CA GLY A 68 9.30 23.52 4.20
C GLY A 68 8.99 24.77 3.41
N ALA A 69 8.86 24.63 2.10
CA ALA A 69 8.40 25.70 1.23
C ALA A 69 6.88 25.67 1.19
N TYR A 70 6.25 26.82 1.45
CA TYR A 70 4.80 26.95 1.40
C TYR A 70 4.29 26.66 -0.01
N LEU A 71 3.28 25.81 -0.13
CA LEU A 71 2.65 25.48 -1.40
C LEU A 71 1.42 26.37 -1.60
N LYS A 72 1.46 27.20 -2.62
CA LYS A 72 0.37 28.10 -2.99
C LYS A 72 -0.76 27.30 -3.65
N ARG A 73 -1.95 27.89 -3.73
CA ARG A 73 -3.09 27.30 -4.43
C ARG A 73 -2.78 26.87 -5.86
N THR A 74 -1.93 27.62 -6.54
CA THR A 74 -1.50 27.28 -7.91
C THR A 74 -0.67 25.98 -7.96
N GLN A 75 -0.24 25.46 -6.81
CA GLN A 75 0.56 24.25 -6.68
C GLN A 75 -0.24 23.08 -6.09
N ASP A 76 -1.57 23.11 -6.19
CA ASP A 76 -2.44 22.05 -5.67
C ASP A 76 -2.15 20.70 -6.31
N SER A 77 -1.79 20.67 -7.59
CA SER A 77 -1.42 19.42 -8.26
C SER A 77 -0.17 18.79 -7.66
N LEU A 78 0.82 19.62 -7.26
CA LEU A 78 2.02 19.13 -6.57
C LEU A 78 1.65 18.59 -5.18
N ALA A 79 0.82 19.30 -4.42
CA ALA A 79 0.35 18.85 -3.12
C ALA A 79 -0.39 17.52 -3.22
N SER A 80 -1.27 17.36 -4.22
CA SER A 80 -1.98 16.10 -4.49
C SER A 80 -1.02 14.97 -4.83
N ALA A 81 -0.01 15.24 -5.67
CA ALA A 81 0.97 14.24 -6.06
C ALA A 81 1.82 13.78 -4.88
N LEU A 82 2.18 14.70 -3.97
CA LEU A 82 2.92 14.37 -2.75
C LEU A 82 2.06 13.57 -1.76
N ALA A 83 0.77 13.90 -1.65
CA ALA A 83 -0.15 13.14 -0.82
C ALA A 83 -0.33 11.72 -1.36
N GLN A 84 -0.46 11.56 -2.67
CA GLN A 84 -0.53 10.25 -3.31
C GLN A 84 0.75 9.45 -3.09
N LYS A 85 1.91 10.10 -3.19
CA LYS A 85 3.21 9.49 -2.92
C LYS A 85 3.26 8.92 -1.49
N GLU A 86 2.83 9.69 -0.51
CA GLU A 86 2.83 9.25 0.88
C GLU A 86 1.92 8.04 1.08
N TYR A 87 0.74 8.06 0.48
CA TYR A 87 -0.18 6.93 0.50
C TYR A 87 0.47 5.69 -0.13
N ASP A 88 1.10 5.83 -1.30
CA ASP A 88 1.73 4.73 -2.01
C ASP A 88 2.92 4.14 -1.22
N LEU A 89 3.69 4.98 -0.51
CA LEU A 89 4.77 4.51 0.36
C LEU A 89 4.24 3.64 1.50
N ARG A 90 3.17 4.07 2.14
CA ARG A 90 2.52 3.32 3.21
C ARG A 90 1.94 2.01 2.71
N LEU A 91 1.25 2.06 1.57
CA LEU A 91 0.67 0.87 0.96
C LEU A 91 1.75 -0.13 0.56
N ALA A 92 2.83 0.33 -0.07
CA ALA A 92 3.94 -0.54 -0.45
C ALA A 92 4.55 -1.25 0.78
N LYS A 93 4.69 -0.54 1.88
CA LYS A 93 5.17 -1.12 3.13
C LYS A 93 4.24 -2.24 3.63
N GLU A 94 2.93 -2.00 3.63
CA GLU A 94 1.95 -2.98 4.07
C GLU A 94 1.91 -4.19 3.13
N LEU A 95 2.03 -3.96 1.83
CA LEU A 95 2.07 -5.06 0.85
C LEU A 95 3.29 -5.94 1.06
N ARG A 96 4.46 -5.38 1.34
CA ARG A 96 5.67 -6.16 1.66
C ARG A 96 5.47 -7.00 2.91
N THR A 97 4.83 -6.46 3.92
CA THR A 97 4.51 -7.18 5.16
C THR A 97 3.57 -8.35 4.89
N GLU A 98 2.54 -8.14 4.08
CA GLU A 98 1.60 -9.19 3.71
C GLU A 98 2.28 -10.31 2.91
N ILE A 99 3.16 -9.98 1.98
CA ILE A 99 3.93 -10.96 1.20
C ILE A 99 4.73 -11.86 2.14
N LYS A 100 5.41 -11.27 3.12
CA LYS A 100 6.19 -12.04 4.10
C LYS A 100 5.31 -12.97 4.94
N ALA A 101 4.12 -12.50 5.34
CA ALA A 101 3.18 -13.30 6.08
C ALA A 101 2.67 -14.50 5.25
N LEU A 102 2.37 -14.27 3.99
CA LEU A 102 1.94 -15.34 3.07
C LEU A 102 3.06 -16.36 2.84
N GLU A 103 4.29 -15.91 2.69
CA GLU A 103 5.45 -16.79 2.54
C GLU A 103 5.64 -17.68 3.77
N ARG A 104 5.52 -17.13 4.98
CA ARG A 104 5.60 -17.90 6.21
C ARG A 104 4.50 -18.95 6.30
N THR A 105 3.29 -18.57 5.92
CA THR A 105 2.15 -19.50 5.92
C THR A 105 2.38 -20.63 4.93
N MET A 106 2.83 -20.34 3.72
CA MET A 106 3.15 -21.38 2.73
C MET A 106 4.21 -22.34 3.23
N ASN A 107 5.24 -21.82 3.92
CA ASN A 107 6.32 -22.66 4.44
C ASN A 107 5.83 -23.67 5.48
N GLN A 108 4.77 -23.37 6.21
CA GLN A 108 4.18 -24.28 7.18
C GLN A 108 3.44 -25.47 6.52
N TYR A 109 3.05 -25.32 5.27
CA TYR A 109 2.30 -26.34 4.52
C TYR A 109 3.16 -27.07 3.48
N ARG A 110 4.47 -26.92 3.52
CA ARG A 110 5.35 -27.71 2.66
C ARG A 110 5.38 -29.16 3.12
N PRO A 111 5.31 -30.12 2.17
CA PRO A 111 5.43 -31.51 2.50
C PRO A 111 6.81 -31.88 3.02
#